data_ff5c3d2c082a81828b2e9174d890f27f
#
_entry.id   ff5c3d2c082a81828b2e9174d890f27f
#
_cell.length_a   1.000
_cell.length_b   1.000
_cell.length_c   1.000
_cell.angle_alpha   90.00
_cell.angle_beta   90.00
_cell.angle_gamma   90.00
#
_symmetry.space_group_name_H-M   'P 1'
#
loop_
_entity.id
_entity.type
_entity.pdbx_description
1 polymer ?
#
loop_
_entity_poly.entity_id
_entity_poly.type
_entity_poly.pdbx_seq_one_letter_code
_entity_poly.pdbx_strand_id
1 'polypeptide(L)'
;AGASVCHVDASKGMTAWAKENAALCGISDIRFIVDDCIKFVSREIRRGRKYDGIIMDPPSYGRGPGGEVWKLENELYSLLTLCLDVMSEKPLFFLLNSYTTGLSASCMEYMLGVTVARRFGGKVTASEIGLPVERSGYILPCGASARWER
;
A
#
# COMPACT_ATOMS: atom_id res chain seq x y z
N ALA A 1 -3.41 16.51 8.12
CA ALA A 1 -3.05 17.02 6.78
C ALA A 1 -4.31 17.31 5.91
N GLY A 2 -5.51 17.06 6.42
CA GLY A 2 -6.77 17.37 5.74
C GLY A 2 -7.17 16.39 4.63
N ALA A 3 -6.53 15.21 4.55
CA ALA A 3 -6.90 14.18 3.59
C ALA A 3 -8.12 13.38 4.08
N SER A 4 -9.03 13.03 3.17
CA SER A 4 -10.07 12.04 3.42
C SER A 4 -9.47 10.64 3.22
N VAL A 5 -9.50 9.80 4.26
CA VAL A 5 -8.78 8.53 4.28
C VAL A 5 -9.74 7.34 4.32
N CYS A 6 -9.42 6.29 3.56
CA CYS A 6 -10.04 4.99 3.65
C CYS A 6 -8.97 3.94 4.00
N HIS A 7 -9.07 3.34 5.17
CA HIS A 7 -8.23 2.24 5.62
C HIS A 7 -8.94 0.92 5.32
N VAL A 8 -8.25 0.00 4.63
CA VAL A 8 -8.79 -1.30 4.24
C VAL A 8 -7.83 -2.40 4.67
N ASP A 9 -8.31 -3.36 5.42
CA ASP A 9 -7.55 -4.53 5.84
C ASP A 9 -8.50 -5.73 5.99
N ALA A 10 -8.06 -6.91 5.58
CA ALA A 10 -8.85 -8.14 5.70
C ALA A 10 -8.97 -8.63 7.16
N SER A 11 -8.05 -8.23 8.03
CA SER A 11 -8.05 -8.59 9.45
C SER A 11 -8.93 -7.65 10.26
N LYS A 12 -9.99 -8.19 10.84
CA LYS A 12 -10.87 -7.46 11.76
C LYS A 12 -10.10 -6.92 12.97
N GLY A 13 -9.15 -7.71 13.50
CA GLY A 13 -8.33 -7.31 14.65
C GLY A 13 -7.42 -6.13 14.33
N MET A 14 -6.74 -6.17 13.18
CA MET A 14 -5.86 -5.08 12.74
C MET A 14 -6.66 -3.81 12.47
N THR A 15 -7.81 -3.93 11.82
CA THR A 15 -8.70 -2.77 11.57
C THR A 15 -9.20 -2.15 12.88
N ALA A 16 -9.57 -2.97 13.88
CA ALA A 16 -9.98 -2.47 15.18
C ALA A 16 -8.83 -1.73 15.89
N TRP A 17 -7.64 -2.31 15.89
CA TRP A 17 -6.45 -1.70 16.48
C TRP A 17 -6.07 -0.39 15.78
N ALA A 18 -6.11 -0.36 14.45
CA ALA A 18 -5.88 0.87 13.70
C ALA A 18 -6.88 1.98 14.07
N LYS A 19 -8.15 1.62 14.28
CA LYS A 19 -9.19 2.55 14.74
C LYS A 19 -8.93 3.09 16.15
N GLU A 20 -8.49 2.23 17.06
CA GLU A 20 -8.09 2.64 18.43
C GLU A 20 -6.90 3.60 18.39
N ASN A 21 -5.87 3.29 17.60
CA ASN A 21 -4.71 4.17 17.43
C ASN A 21 -5.10 5.54 16.84
N ALA A 22 -5.98 5.57 15.85
CA ALA A 22 -6.49 6.82 15.30
C ALA A 22 -7.21 7.65 16.36
N ALA A 23 -8.05 7.02 17.17
CA ALA A 23 -8.77 7.69 18.26
C ALA A 23 -7.81 8.27 19.31
N LEU A 24 -6.75 7.52 19.70
CA LEU A 24 -5.72 8.00 20.62
C LEU A 24 -4.94 9.21 20.06
N CYS A 25 -4.82 9.30 18.72
CA CYS A 25 -4.22 10.45 18.04
C CYS A 25 -5.23 11.59 17.79
N GLY A 26 -6.45 11.51 18.26
CA GLY A 26 -7.51 12.51 18.02
C GLY A 26 -8.01 12.56 16.57
N ILE A 27 -7.83 11.47 15.80
CA ILE A 27 -8.25 11.38 14.40
C ILE A 27 -9.56 10.59 14.33
N SER A 28 -10.63 11.20 13.81
CA SER A 28 -11.98 10.61 13.77
C SER A 28 -12.53 10.36 12.35
N ASP A 29 -11.93 10.95 11.34
CA ASP A 29 -12.46 11.03 9.97
C ASP A 29 -11.85 10.02 8.99
N ILE A 30 -11.36 8.88 9.51
CA ILE A 30 -10.93 7.74 8.71
C ILE A 30 -12.08 6.74 8.54
N ARG A 31 -12.35 6.35 7.31
CA ARG A 31 -13.28 5.25 6.99
C ARG A 31 -12.54 3.92 7.13
N PHE A 32 -12.86 3.13 8.15
CA PHE A 32 -12.29 1.81 8.38
C PHE A 32 -13.15 0.71 7.76
N ILE A 33 -12.55 -0.13 6.92
CA ILE A 33 -13.22 -1.21 6.19
C ILE A 33 -12.50 -2.54 6.45
N VAL A 34 -13.23 -3.52 6.95
CA VAL A 34 -12.75 -4.91 7.06
C VAL A 34 -13.13 -5.63 5.78
N ASP A 35 -12.19 -5.87 4.89
CA ASP A 35 -12.42 -6.47 3.59
C ASP A 35 -11.14 -6.95 2.92
N ASP A 36 -11.27 -7.90 2.01
CA ASP A 36 -10.22 -8.25 1.05
C ASP A 36 -9.92 -7.06 0.12
N CYS A 37 -8.65 -6.68 0.01
CA CYS A 37 -8.24 -5.49 -0.74
C CYS A 37 -8.58 -5.59 -2.23
N ILE A 38 -8.42 -6.76 -2.86
CA ILE A 38 -8.75 -6.97 -4.28
C ILE A 38 -10.26 -6.81 -4.49
N LYS A 39 -11.06 -7.42 -3.62
CA LYS A 39 -12.53 -7.31 -3.66
C LYS A 39 -12.99 -5.88 -3.41
N PHE A 40 -12.36 -5.19 -2.46
CA PHE A 40 -12.64 -3.78 -2.19
C PHE A 40 -12.36 -2.90 -3.41
N VAL A 41 -11.14 -2.96 -3.98
CA VAL A 41 -10.75 -2.17 -5.15
C VAL A 41 -11.68 -2.45 -6.33
N SER A 42 -11.99 -3.71 -6.60
CA SER A 42 -12.94 -4.10 -7.66
C SER A 42 -14.34 -3.49 -7.47
N ARG A 43 -14.80 -3.35 -6.22
CA ARG A 43 -16.08 -2.69 -5.93
C ARG A 43 -15.99 -1.16 -6.09
N GLU A 44 -14.89 -0.55 -5.70
CA GLU A 44 -14.68 0.90 -5.87
C GLU A 44 -14.59 1.27 -7.36
N ILE A 45 -13.97 0.44 -8.20
CA ILE A 45 -13.97 0.59 -9.67
C ILE A 45 -15.43 0.62 -10.19
N ARG A 46 -16.25 -0.37 -9.82
CA ARG A 46 -17.66 -0.45 -10.25
C ARG A 46 -18.50 0.74 -9.77
N ARG A 47 -18.12 1.36 -8.64
CA ARG A 47 -18.78 2.54 -8.08
C ARG A 47 -18.26 3.85 -8.66
N GLY A 48 -17.26 3.80 -9.54
CA GLY A 48 -16.62 5.00 -10.09
C GLY A 48 -15.85 5.84 -9.05
N ARG A 49 -15.48 5.25 -7.92
CA ARG A 49 -14.71 5.94 -6.88
C ARG A 49 -13.27 6.12 -7.31
N LYS A 50 -12.69 7.28 -6.95
CA LYS A 50 -11.33 7.66 -7.30
C LYS A 50 -10.56 8.12 -6.06
N TYR A 51 -9.25 7.88 -6.09
CA TYR A 51 -8.32 8.20 -5.01
C TYR A 51 -7.12 8.95 -5.57
N ASP A 52 -6.69 10.00 -4.87
CA ASP A 52 -5.55 10.83 -5.28
C ASP A 52 -4.21 10.27 -4.80
N GLY A 53 -4.22 9.41 -3.82
CA GLY A 53 -3.04 8.72 -3.31
C GLY A 53 -3.36 7.34 -2.80
N ILE A 54 -2.42 6.41 -2.96
CA ILE A 54 -2.51 5.05 -2.44
C ILE A 54 -1.27 4.75 -1.62
N ILE A 55 -1.48 4.19 -0.43
CA ILE A 55 -0.44 3.59 0.40
C ILE A 55 -0.74 2.10 0.47
N MET A 56 0.24 1.28 0.11
CA MET A 56 0.12 -0.17 0.04
C MET A 56 1.23 -0.83 0.85
N ASP A 57 0.83 -1.73 1.73
CA ASP A 57 1.73 -2.49 2.59
C ASP A 57 1.26 -3.97 2.64
N PRO A 58 1.36 -4.69 1.51
CA PRO A 58 0.82 -6.04 1.40
C PRO A 58 1.67 -7.05 2.19
N PRO A 59 1.04 -8.03 2.85
CA PRO A 59 1.78 -9.07 3.54
C PRO A 59 2.50 -10.00 2.56
N SER A 60 3.59 -10.65 3.02
CA SER A 60 4.29 -11.68 2.23
C SER A 60 3.40 -12.86 1.87
N TYR A 61 2.54 -13.25 2.84
CA TYR A 61 1.63 -14.37 2.75
C TYR A 61 0.34 -14.09 3.51
N GLY A 62 -0.79 -14.54 2.98
CA GLY A 62 -2.08 -14.43 3.64
C GLY A 62 -3.02 -15.56 3.25
N ARG A 63 -4.03 -15.81 4.09
CA ARG A 63 -5.15 -16.70 3.78
C ARG A 63 -6.46 -15.94 3.95
N GLY A 64 -7.26 -15.94 2.91
CA GLY A 64 -8.62 -15.42 2.97
C GLY A 64 -9.58 -16.38 3.71
N PRO A 65 -10.74 -15.87 4.14
CA PRO A 65 -11.74 -16.67 4.85
C PRO A 65 -12.34 -17.79 4.01
N GLY A 66 -12.26 -17.73 2.70
CA GLY A 66 -12.69 -18.76 1.74
C GLY A 66 -11.58 -19.75 1.37
N GLY A 67 -10.41 -19.69 2.01
CA GLY A 67 -9.26 -20.55 1.71
C GLY A 67 -8.36 -20.02 0.60
N GLU A 68 -8.63 -18.83 0.07
CA GLU A 68 -7.79 -18.17 -0.93
C GLU A 68 -6.39 -17.93 -0.35
N VAL A 69 -5.37 -18.16 -1.15
CA VAL A 69 -3.98 -17.99 -0.75
C VAL A 69 -3.42 -16.77 -1.47
N TRP A 70 -3.04 -15.77 -0.70
CA TRP A 70 -2.24 -14.64 -1.14
C TRP A 70 -0.75 -14.98 -1.01
N LYS A 71 0.00 -14.78 -2.08
CA LYS A 71 1.46 -14.77 -2.10
C LYS A 71 1.91 -13.52 -2.81
N LEU A 72 2.73 -12.72 -2.14
CA LEU A 72 3.16 -11.42 -2.64
C LEU A 72 3.79 -11.51 -4.04
N GLU A 73 4.67 -12.47 -4.23
CA GLU A 73 5.39 -12.68 -5.50
C GLU A 73 4.49 -12.99 -6.69
N ASN A 74 3.30 -13.53 -6.44
CA ASN A 74 2.35 -13.90 -7.49
C ASN A 74 1.32 -12.82 -7.76
N GLU A 75 0.92 -12.08 -6.72
CA GLU A 75 -0.29 -11.26 -6.74
C GLU A 75 -0.01 -9.75 -6.77
N LEU A 76 1.19 -9.32 -6.36
CA LEU A 76 1.49 -7.90 -6.20
C LEU A 76 1.30 -7.11 -7.50
N TYR A 77 1.83 -7.62 -8.61
CA TYR A 77 1.72 -6.93 -9.90
C TYR A 77 0.27 -6.77 -10.36
N SER A 78 -0.53 -7.80 -10.16
CA SER A 78 -1.97 -7.80 -10.48
C SER A 78 -2.72 -6.79 -9.63
N LEU A 79 -2.43 -6.72 -8.32
CA LEU A 79 -3.03 -5.75 -7.41
C LEU A 79 -2.62 -4.31 -7.76
N LEU A 80 -1.34 -4.06 -8.05
CA LEU A 80 -0.87 -2.75 -8.52
C LEU A 80 -1.61 -2.31 -9.78
N THR A 81 -1.73 -3.20 -10.76
CA THR A 81 -2.43 -2.93 -12.02
C THR A 81 -3.91 -2.61 -11.79
N LEU A 82 -4.57 -3.38 -10.92
CA LEU A 82 -5.97 -3.15 -10.55
C LEU A 82 -6.16 -1.77 -9.87
N CYS A 83 -5.22 -1.38 -9.01
CA CYS A 83 -5.25 -0.10 -8.32
C CYS A 83 -5.17 1.12 -9.26
N LEU A 84 -4.59 0.99 -10.45
CA LEU A 84 -4.56 2.08 -11.42
C LEU A 84 -5.96 2.56 -11.81
N ASP A 85 -6.95 1.67 -11.79
CA ASP A 85 -8.31 1.98 -12.19
C ASP A 85 -9.13 2.70 -11.11
N VAL A 86 -8.63 2.77 -9.88
CA VAL A 86 -9.20 3.61 -8.81
C VAL A 86 -8.40 4.89 -8.58
N MET A 87 -7.27 5.10 -9.25
CA MET A 87 -6.56 6.38 -9.18
C MET A 87 -7.33 7.45 -9.94
N SER A 88 -7.28 8.69 -9.44
CA SER A 88 -7.89 9.85 -10.08
C SER A 88 -7.17 10.21 -11.39
N GLU A 89 -7.72 11.16 -12.17
CA GLU A 89 -7.05 11.63 -13.38
C GLU A 89 -5.74 12.39 -13.09
N LYS A 90 -5.61 12.95 -11.90
CA LYS A 90 -4.45 13.71 -11.45
C LYS A 90 -3.99 13.20 -10.09
N PRO A 91 -3.56 11.92 -10.01
CA PRO A 91 -3.14 11.36 -8.74
C PRO A 91 -1.85 12.04 -8.25
N LEU A 92 -1.65 12.04 -6.95
CA LEU A 92 -0.55 12.74 -6.30
C LEU A 92 0.63 11.81 -6.05
N PHE A 93 0.35 10.62 -5.48
CA PHE A 93 1.39 9.65 -5.13
C PHE A 93 0.88 8.21 -5.09
N PHE A 94 1.81 7.29 -5.17
CA PHE A 94 1.64 5.88 -4.84
C PHE A 94 2.82 5.44 -4.00
N LEU A 95 2.57 4.94 -2.78
CA LEU A 95 3.59 4.42 -1.88
C LEU A 95 3.39 2.91 -1.73
N LEU A 96 4.44 2.16 -2.04
CA LEU A 96 4.49 0.70 -1.88
C LEU A 96 5.59 0.36 -0.90
N ASN A 97 5.23 -0.29 0.20
CA ASN A 97 6.18 -0.83 1.17
C ASN A 97 6.20 -2.36 1.11
N SER A 98 7.34 -2.94 1.44
CA SER A 98 7.47 -4.38 1.61
C SER A 98 8.51 -4.71 2.68
N TYR A 99 8.13 -5.62 3.55
CA TYR A 99 9.00 -6.21 4.58
C TYR A 99 9.36 -7.66 4.24
N THR A 100 9.11 -8.05 2.98
CA THR A 100 9.33 -9.41 2.49
C THR A 100 10.77 -9.58 2.02
N THR A 101 11.45 -10.58 2.53
CA THR A 101 12.77 -10.98 2.05
C THR A 101 12.68 -11.38 0.57
N GLY A 102 13.56 -10.84 -0.26
CA GLY A 102 13.64 -11.16 -1.70
C GLY A 102 12.90 -10.18 -2.63
N LEU A 103 12.10 -9.26 -2.12
CA LEU A 103 11.56 -8.17 -2.92
C LEU A 103 12.43 -6.92 -2.74
N SER A 104 13.35 -6.69 -3.65
CA SER A 104 14.27 -5.55 -3.59
C SER A 104 13.60 -4.22 -3.93
N ALA A 105 14.19 -3.11 -3.42
CA ALA A 105 13.78 -1.76 -3.78
C ALA A 105 13.73 -1.55 -5.30
N SER A 106 14.75 -2.02 -6.03
CA SER A 106 14.82 -1.91 -7.50
C SER A 106 13.69 -2.66 -8.21
N CYS A 107 13.26 -3.81 -7.67
CA CYS A 107 12.12 -4.55 -8.23
C CYS A 107 10.81 -3.76 -8.05
N MET A 108 10.61 -3.15 -6.87
CA MET A 108 9.45 -2.32 -6.58
C MET A 108 9.45 -1.05 -7.44
N GLU A 109 10.62 -0.42 -7.62
CA GLU A 109 10.80 0.73 -8.51
C GLU A 109 10.40 0.39 -9.95
N TYR A 110 10.90 -0.74 -10.46
CA TYR A 110 10.54 -1.23 -11.79
C TYR A 110 9.03 -1.45 -11.93
N MET A 111 8.39 -2.12 -10.96
CA MET A 111 6.95 -2.36 -10.99
C MET A 111 6.13 -1.07 -11.02
N LEU A 112 6.45 -0.08 -10.17
CA LEU A 112 5.78 1.23 -10.21
C LEU A 112 6.10 1.99 -11.50
N GLY A 113 7.29 1.83 -12.06
CA GLY A 113 7.70 2.43 -13.33
C GLY A 113 6.85 1.93 -14.50
N VAL A 114 6.71 0.61 -14.63
CA VAL A 114 5.96 0.00 -15.75
C VAL A 114 4.44 0.04 -15.57
N THR A 115 3.96 0.40 -14.40
CA THR A 115 2.53 0.53 -14.10
C THR A 115 2.13 2.01 -13.94
N VAL A 116 2.37 2.58 -12.77
CA VAL A 116 1.89 3.92 -12.38
C VAL A 116 2.54 5.00 -13.22
N ALA A 117 3.88 5.03 -13.29
CA ALA A 117 4.59 6.07 -14.02
C ALA A 117 4.33 5.98 -15.54
N ARG A 118 4.19 4.77 -16.09
CA ARG A 118 3.81 4.58 -17.49
C ARG A 118 2.44 5.19 -17.82
N ARG A 119 1.48 5.12 -16.89
CA ARG A 119 0.10 5.63 -17.10
C ARG A 119 -0.02 7.13 -16.84
N PHE A 120 0.64 7.64 -15.80
CA PHE A 120 0.43 9.00 -15.30
C PHE A 120 1.64 9.94 -15.46
N GLY A 121 2.77 9.44 -15.98
CA GLY A 121 4.03 10.18 -15.96
C GLY A 121 4.62 10.22 -14.55
N GLY A 122 5.38 11.27 -14.24
CA GLY A 122 5.95 11.47 -12.90
C GLY A 122 7.25 10.68 -12.67
N LYS A 123 7.68 10.59 -11.42
CA LYS A 123 8.95 10.00 -11.01
C LYS A 123 8.74 8.89 -9.99
N VAL A 124 9.50 7.81 -10.13
CA VAL A 124 9.61 6.75 -9.12
C VAL A 124 10.96 6.87 -8.42
N THR A 125 10.96 6.68 -7.10
CA THR A 125 12.16 6.51 -6.28
C THR A 125 11.96 5.30 -5.37
N ALA A 126 13.02 4.55 -5.12
CA ALA A 126 12.97 3.44 -4.19
C ALA A 126 14.26 3.33 -3.39
N SER A 127 14.14 2.85 -2.15
CA SER A 127 15.27 2.60 -1.27
C SER A 127 14.93 1.51 -0.26
N GLU A 128 15.95 0.94 0.33
CA GLU A 128 15.77 0.19 1.56
C GLU A 128 15.38 1.12 2.70
N ILE A 129 14.59 0.63 3.62
CA ILE A 129 14.18 1.32 4.84
C ILE A 129 14.71 0.57 6.06
N GLY A 130 15.02 1.33 7.11
CA GLY A 130 15.53 0.75 8.34
C GLY A 130 15.46 1.70 9.51
N LEU A 131 15.72 1.16 10.68
CA LEU A 131 15.72 1.87 11.95
C LEU A 131 17.14 2.26 12.35
N PRO A 132 17.41 3.53 12.69
CA PRO A 132 18.72 3.95 13.17
C PRO A 132 19.01 3.29 14.53
N VAL A 133 20.20 2.74 14.68
CA VAL A 133 20.68 2.14 15.94
C VAL A 133 21.61 3.14 16.63
N GLU A 134 21.12 3.83 17.66
CA GLU A 134 21.81 4.94 18.32
C GLU A 134 23.24 4.59 18.79
N ARG A 135 23.45 3.39 19.33
CA ARG A 135 24.76 2.97 19.88
C ARG A 135 25.83 2.68 18.84
N SER A 136 25.44 2.20 17.66
CA SER A 136 26.39 1.75 16.64
C SER A 136 26.53 2.71 15.46
N GLY A 137 25.57 3.63 15.27
CA GLY A 137 25.46 4.45 14.08
C GLY A 137 25.06 3.71 12.81
N TYR A 138 24.80 2.39 12.90
CA TYR A 138 24.28 1.59 11.78
C TYR A 138 22.76 1.69 11.67
N ILE A 139 22.25 1.24 10.53
CA ILE A 139 20.82 1.12 10.26
C ILE A 139 20.46 -0.37 10.34
N LEU A 140 19.46 -0.71 11.17
CA LEU A 140 18.86 -2.03 11.18
C LEU A 140 17.90 -2.11 9.97
N PRO A 141 18.21 -2.91 8.92
CA PRO A 141 17.33 -3.01 7.77
C PRO A 141 16.01 -3.67 8.16
N CYS A 142 14.89 -3.12 7.70
CA CYS A 142 13.57 -3.66 8.01
C CYS A 142 12.66 -3.81 6.78
N GLY A 143 13.10 -3.42 5.60
CA GLY A 143 12.32 -3.59 4.37
C GLY A 143 12.75 -2.65 3.27
N ALA A 144 11.88 -2.50 2.28
CA ALA A 144 12.06 -1.59 1.16
C ALA A 144 10.79 -0.75 0.92
N SER A 145 10.97 0.42 0.34
CA SER A 145 9.89 1.33 -0.03
C SER A 145 10.12 1.86 -1.44
N ALA A 146 9.07 1.88 -2.23
CA ALA A 146 9.05 2.56 -3.52
C ALA A 146 7.93 3.60 -3.53
N ARG A 147 8.23 4.79 -4.02
CA ARG A 147 7.31 5.91 -4.10
C ARG A 147 7.27 6.46 -5.51
N TRP A 148 6.07 6.54 -6.05
CA TRP A 148 5.79 7.32 -7.23
C TRP A 148 5.16 8.64 -6.83
N GLU A 149 5.57 9.70 -7.48
CA GLU A 149 5.02 11.06 -7.38
C GLU A 149 4.81 11.64 -8.78
N ARG A 150 3.80 12.45 -8.88
CA ARG A 150 3.49 13.16 -10.11
C ARG A 150 4.49 14.28 -10.39
#